data_2b3d70345abb826db9a0437ed1d7b6c9
#
_entry.id   2b3d70345abb826db9a0437ed1d7b6c9
#
_cell.length_a   1.000
_cell.length_b   1.000
_cell.length_c   1.000
_cell.angle_alpha   90.00
_cell.angle_beta   90.00
_cell.angle_gamma   90.00
#
_symmetry.space_group_name_H-M   'P 1'
#
loop_
_entity.id
_entity.type
_entity.pdbx_description
1 polymer ?
#
loop_
_entity_poly.entity_id
_entity_poly.type
_entity_poly.pdbx_seq_one_letter_code
_entity_poly.pdbx_strand_id
1 'polypeptide(L)'
;MLARIAALTERPRSFIRSFKYRRTDSIPNSSRREMDFTDLDSNATKCVNLRLCSVSGCMTEILEIRADRPSFHVVFVPGNPGVITFYKEFVESLFKSLGGTASVSAVGASGHTEKNWEHGKLYSLQEQIDHKIEFIKVQNIEAPLVLVGHSIGSYIALEMLRRLPEKAMYCIGLYPFLALNLQSKKQAVIVKVIMSRVLSTMVTLFVASLRLLPRQVLRLISELSNGKSWSNTAHEACCSHLPQYHTIRNVLYMARTEFIKLSETPDWEFMRENQEKISFLYGIDDHWGPLQMFEEVSRQASGIALSIEREGHTHGFCCTEAGSIWVARHIASLIKNKLAR
;
A
#
# COMPACT_ATOMS: atom_id res chain seq x y z
N MET A 1 -6.53 -14.60 -9.30
CA MET A 1 -5.45 -15.37 -9.92
C MET A 1 -4.13 -14.59 -9.90
N LEU A 2 -4.05 -13.35 -10.34
CA LEU A 2 -2.85 -12.52 -10.13
C LEU A 2 -2.63 -12.13 -8.66
N ALA A 3 -3.70 -11.89 -7.90
CA ALA A 3 -3.63 -11.80 -6.45
C ALA A 3 -3.19 -13.14 -5.81
N ARG A 4 -3.42 -14.30 -6.45
CA ARG A 4 -2.83 -15.57 -6.05
C ARG A 4 -1.37 -15.72 -6.50
N ILE A 5 -0.95 -15.09 -7.59
CA ILE A 5 0.48 -14.98 -7.88
C ILE A 5 1.17 -14.15 -6.78
N ALA A 6 0.49 -13.16 -6.20
CA ALA A 6 0.90 -12.46 -4.98
C ALA A 6 0.53 -13.21 -3.68
N ALA A 7 -0.64 -13.87 -3.61
CA ALA A 7 -1.21 -14.49 -2.41
C ALA A 7 -1.11 -16.04 -2.35
N LEU A 8 -0.73 -16.75 -3.43
CA LEU A 8 -0.53 -18.22 -3.46
C LEU A 8 0.60 -18.72 -2.54
N THR A 9 1.03 -17.88 -1.64
CA THR A 9 2.19 -18.12 -0.82
C THR A 9 1.87 -18.26 0.66
N GLU A 10 0.62 -18.09 1.04
CA GLU A 10 0.25 -18.07 2.43
C GLU A 10 -0.84 -19.11 2.75
N ARG A 11 -0.41 -20.35 3.01
CA ARG A 11 -1.18 -21.25 3.88
C ARG A 11 -0.61 -21.12 5.29
N PRO A 12 -1.40 -20.66 6.28
CA PRO A 12 -0.96 -20.72 7.66
C PRO A 12 -0.83 -22.20 8.07
N ARG A 13 0.34 -22.62 8.51
CA ARG A 13 0.48 -23.84 9.31
C ARG A 13 -0.07 -23.50 10.69
N SER A 14 -1.31 -23.92 10.93
CA SER A 14 -1.93 -23.86 12.24
C SER A 14 -1.13 -24.71 13.23
N PHE A 15 -0.38 -24.06 14.11
CA PHE A 15 0.12 -24.63 15.34
C PHE A 15 -0.66 -24.00 16.50
N ILE A 16 -1.82 -24.58 16.80
CA ILE A 16 -2.62 -24.23 17.97
C ILE A 16 -1.90 -24.86 19.17
N ARG A 17 -1.21 -24.06 19.96
CA ARG A 17 -0.94 -24.37 21.37
C ARG A 17 -1.88 -23.57 22.24
N SER A 18 -2.86 -24.27 22.76
CA SER A 18 -3.80 -23.81 23.78
C SER A 18 -3.05 -23.35 25.03
N PHE A 19 -3.14 -22.06 25.36
CA PHE A 19 -2.85 -21.56 26.69
C PHE A 19 -4.14 -21.17 27.37
N LYS A 20 -4.49 -21.93 28.45
CA LYS A 20 -5.58 -21.62 29.36
C LYS A 20 -5.22 -20.36 30.14
N TYR A 21 -6.00 -19.31 30.01
CA TYR A 21 -5.92 -18.13 30.85
C TYR A 21 -6.89 -18.26 32.03
N ARG A 22 -6.35 -18.17 33.23
CA ARG A 22 -7.07 -18.26 34.51
C ARG A 22 -7.68 -16.88 34.83
N ARG A 23 -8.99 -16.86 35.04
CA ARG A 23 -9.74 -15.70 35.55
C ARG A 23 -9.42 -15.50 37.02
N THR A 24 -9.10 -14.29 37.44
CA THR A 24 -9.21 -13.84 38.85
C THR A 24 -10.02 -12.55 38.86
N ASP A 25 -11.05 -12.60 39.71
CA ASP A 25 -12.02 -11.53 39.95
C ASP A 25 -11.44 -10.39 40.79
N SER A 26 -11.98 -9.22 40.59
CA SER A 26 -12.52 -8.28 41.61
C SER A 26 -12.28 -6.83 41.25
N ILE A 27 -13.37 -6.10 40.99
CA ILE A 27 -13.44 -4.65 40.83
C ILE A 27 -13.97 -4.05 42.12
N PRO A 28 -13.40 -2.99 42.66
CA PRO A 28 -14.10 -2.11 43.59
C PRO A 28 -14.67 -0.88 42.83
N ASN A 29 -15.90 -0.66 43.14
CA ASN A 29 -16.75 0.46 42.74
C ASN A 29 -16.30 1.76 43.42
N SER A 30 -16.08 2.87 42.70
CA SER A 30 -16.21 4.20 43.31
C SER A 30 -16.40 5.32 42.27
N SER A 31 -17.49 6.03 42.48
CA SER A 31 -17.82 7.45 42.13
C SER A 31 -17.97 7.84 40.66
N ARG A 32 -19.25 7.91 40.28
CA ARG A 32 -19.77 8.77 39.20
C ARG A 32 -19.34 10.23 39.45
N ARG A 33 -18.66 10.81 38.46
CA ARG A 33 -18.76 12.24 38.15
C ARG A 33 -19.46 12.32 36.79
N GLU A 34 -20.63 12.89 36.79
CA GLU A 34 -21.31 13.35 35.58
C GLU A 34 -20.41 14.41 34.92
N MET A 35 -19.89 14.11 33.74
CA MET A 35 -19.32 15.09 32.83
C MET A 35 -20.35 15.35 31.75
N ASP A 36 -20.71 16.62 31.63
CA ASP A 36 -21.64 17.22 30.70
C ASP A 36 -21.24 16.87 29.24
N PHE A 37 -22.09 16.10 28.57
CA PHE A 37 -21.90 15.66 27.18
C PHE A 37 -22.63 16.61 26.23
N THR A 38 -22.19 17.87 26.15
CA THR A 38 -22.72 18.82 25.17
C THR A 38 -21.65 19.48 24.33
N ASP A 39 -20.70 18.70 23.73
CA ASP A 39 -19.81 19.23 22.69
C ASP A 39 -19.13 18.11 21.84
N LEU A 40 -19.88 17.10 21.41
CA LEU A 40 -19.33 16.00 20.59
C LEU A 40 -20.24 15.63 19.41
N ASP A 41 -20.76 16.62 18.68
CA ASP A 41 -21.55 16.28 17.48
C ASP A 41 -21.28 17.22 16.28
N SER A 42 -20.00 17.45 15.97
CA SER A 42 -19.61 18.09 14.71
C SER A 42 -18.64 17.26 13.85
N ASN A 43 -18.43 15.98 14.17
CA ASN A 43 -17.73 15.05 13.30
C ASN A 43 -18.70 14.32 12.40
N ALA A 44 -19.28 15.02 11.42
CA ALA A 44 -19.81 14.34 10.23
C ALA A 44 -18.69 13.43 9.71
N THR A 45 -18.95 12.11 9.69
CA THR A 45 -17.97 11.10 9.27
C THR A 45 -17.57 11.41 7.84
N LYS A 46 -16.41 12.08 7.65
CA LYS A 46 -15.90 12.40 6.31
C LYS A 46 -15.63 11.08 5.59
N CYS A 47 -16.38 10.82 4.53
CA CYS A 47 -16.21 9.65 3.69
C CYS A 47 -15.05 9.86 2.72
N VAL A 48 -14.34 8.77 2.40
CA VAL A 48 -13.34 8.79 1.34
C VAL A 48 -14.00 9.08 0.00
N ASN A 49 -13.41 9.98 -0.77
CA ASN A 49 -13.84 10.32 -2.11
C ASN A 49 -12.92 9.66 -3.15
N LEU A 50 -13.50 8.84 -4.04
CA LEU A 50 -12.80 8.34 -5.22
C LEU A 50 -13.04 9.34 -6.37
N ARG A 51 -11.98 9.94 -6.87
CA ARG A 51 -12.05 10.89 -8.00
C ARG A 51 -11.01 10.61 -9.08
N LEU A 52 -11.32 11.04 -10.28
CA LEU A 52 -10.36 11.10 -11.38
C LEU A 52 -9.68 12.48 -11.37
N CYS A 53 -8.37 12.47 -11.58
CA CYS A 53 -7.55 13.66 -11.68
C CYS A 53 -6.64 13.55 -12.90
N SER A 54 -6.55 14.60 -13.70
CA SER A 54 -5.54 14.68 -14.75
C SER A 54 -4.23 15.20 -14.15
N VAL A 55 -3.18 14.39 -14.22
CA VAL A 55 -1.82 14.74 -13.79
C VAL A 55 -0.94 14.74 -15.03
N SER A 56 -0.57 15.92 -15.51
CA SER A 56 0.25 16.09 -16.74
C SER A 56 -0.28 15.28 -17.94
N GLY A 57 -1.62 15.29 -18.12
CA GLY A 57 -2.30 14.58 -19.20
C GLY A 57 -2.57 13.10 -18.94
N CYS A 58 -2.15 12.54 -17.82
CA CYS A 58 -2.47 11.18 -17.41
C CYS A 58 -3.65 11.16 -16.44
N MET A 59 -4.71 10.41 -16.77
CA MET A 59 -5.88 10.25 -15.91
C MET A 59 -5.57 9.28 -14.78
N THR A 60 -5.77 9.73 -13.56
CA THR A 60 -5.39 9.01 -12.35
C THR A 60 -6.54 8.90 -11.38
N GLU A 61 -6.79 7.71 -10.87
CA GLU A 61 -7.73 7.48 -9.77
C GLU A 61 -7.08 7.82 -8.44
N ILE A 62 -7.77 8.60 -7.62
CA ILE A 62 -7.28 9.07 -6.32
C ILE A 62 -8.36 8.81 -5.28
N LEU A 63 -7.98 8.19 -4.15
CA LEU A 63 -8.79 8.17 -2.94
C LEU A 63 -8.33 9.31 -2.04
N GLU A 64 -9.25 10.20 -1.67
CA GLU A 64 -8.91 11.40 -0.93
C GLU A 64 -9.89 11.66 0.22
N ILE A 65 -9.34 12.04 1.38
CA ILE A 65 -10.10 12.64 2.49
C ILE A 65 -9.36 13.91 2.89
N ARG A 66 -10.06 15.06 2.84
CA ARG A 66 -9.49 16.36 3.20
C ARG A 66 -9.85 16.75 4.61
N ALA A 67 -8.85 17.10 5.40
CA ALA A 67 -9.04 17.79 6.67
C ALA A 67 -9.37 19.28 6.41
N ASP A 68 -10.12 19.89 7.31
CA ASP A 68 -10.47 21.31 7.18
C ASP A 68 -9.27 22.24 7.38
N ARG A 69 -8.39 21.89 8.31
CA ARG A 69 -7.14 22.59 8.62
C ARG A 69 -6.01 21.56 8.79
N PRO A 70 -5.48 21.02 7.71
CA PRO A 70 -4.44 20.00 7.80
C PRO A 70 -3.13 20.60 8.31
N SER A 71 -2.55 19.97 9.34
CA SER A 71 -1.18 20.30 9.80
C SER A 71 -0.12 19.72 8.86
N PHE A 72 -0.45 18.64 8.15
CA PHE A 72 0.38 17.97 7.15
C PHE A 72 -0.50 17.20 6.17
N HIS A 73 0.09 16.72 5.09
CA HIS A 73 -0.61 15.93 4.07
C HIS A 73 0.05 14.56 3.92
N VAL A 74 -0.72 13.49 4.06
CA VAL A 74 -0.26 12.12 3.79
C VAL A 74 -0.48 11.81 2.32
N VAL A 75 0.59 11.51 1.59
CA VAL A 75 0.55 11.00 0.22
C VAL A 75 0.88 9.52 0.25
N PHE A 76 -0.12 8.69 -0.07
CA PHE A 76 0.04 7.25 -0.14
C PHE A 76 0.28 6.76 -1.56
N VAL A 77 1.29 5.91 -1.74
CA VAL A 77 1.69 5.29 -3.01
C VAL A 77 1.45 3.78 -2.93
N PRO A 78 0.57 3.21 -3.78
CA PRO A 78 0.26 1.80 -3.76
C PRO A 78 1.42 0.93 -4.27
N GLY A 79 1.31 -0.39 -4.03
CA GLY A 79 2.15 -1.40 -4.68
C GLY A 79 1.79 -1.64 -6.14
N ASN A 80 2.24 -2.75 -6.68
CA ASN A 80 1.86 -3.23 -8.01
C ASN A 80 1.07 -4.56 -7.89
N PRO A 81 -0.21 -4.60 -8.30
CA PRO A 81 -0.97 -3.59 -9.06
C PRO A 81 -1.33 -2.35 -8.23
N GLY A 82 -1.16 -1.18 -8.84
CA GLY A 82 -1.43 0.11 -8.21
C GLY A 82 -2.89 0.57 -8.34
N VAL A 83 -3.83 -0.37 -8.19
CA VAL A 83 -5.27 -0.13 -8.18
C VAL A 83 -5.66 0.43 -6.82
N ILE A 84 -6.01 1.71 -6.79
CA ILE A 84 -6.10 2.44 -5.53
C ILE A 84 -7.32 2.05 -4.68
N THR A 85 -8.36 1.53 -5.30
CA THR A 85 -9.58 1.08 -4.61
C THR A 85 -9.34 -0.05 -3.61
N PHE A 86 -8.28 -0.85 -3.75
CA PHE A 86 -7.87 -1.82 -2.73
C PHE A 86 -7.55 -1.19 -1.37
N TYR A 87 -7.24 0.10 -1.32
CA TYR A 87 -6.77 0.79 -0.11
C TYR A 87 -7.85 1.66 0.55
N LYS A 88 -9.13 1.48 0.17
CA LYS A 88 -10.21 2.32 0.69
C LYS A 88 -10.32 2.24 2.21
N GLU A 89 -10.44 1.05 2.78
CA GLU A 89 -10.56 0.82 4.22
C GLU A 89 -9.32 1.32 4.98
N PHE A 90 -8.15 1.18 4.37
CA PHE A 90 -6.88 1.68 4.91
C PHE A 90 -6.88 3.21 4.99
N VAL A 91 -7.26 3.91 3.92
CA VAL A 91 -7.29 5.39 3.85
C VAL A 91 -8.27 5.95 4.87
N GLU A 92 -9.49 5.37 4.96
CA GLU A 92 -10.51 5.77 5.94
C GLU A 92 -10.01 5.57 7.37
N SER A 93 -9.41 4.40 7.65
CA SER A 93 -8.87 4.08 8.97
C SER A 93 -7.70 4.95 9.36
N LEU A 94 -6.82 5.30 8.41
CA LEU A 94 -5.67 6.17 8.63
C LEU A 94 -6.13 7.59 8.98
N PHE A 95 -7.03 8.17 8.19
CA PHE A 95 -7.60 9.49 8.44
C PHE A 95 -8.23 9.57 9.85
N LYS A 96 -9.08 8.58 10.19
CA LYS A 96 -9.69 8.46 11.50
C LYS A 96 -8.65 8.34 12.62
N SER A 97 -7.62 7.51 12.43
CA SER A 97 -6.56 7.28 13.42
C SER A 97 -5.67 8.52 13.63
N LEU A 98 -5.56 9.39 12.62
CA LEU A 98 -4.89 10.70 12.72
C LEU A 98 -5.78 11.78 13.35
N GLY A 99 -7.04 11.47 13.69
CA GLY A 99 -7.95 12.41 14.34
C GLY A 99 -8.39 13.56 13.43
N GLY A 100 -8.35 13.39 12.10
CA GLY A 100 -8.73 14.44 11.14
C GLY A 100 -7.77 15.62 11.05
N THR A 101 -6.58 15.52 11.63
CA THR A 101 -5.56 16.59 11.64
C THR A 101 -4.73 16.65 10.36
N ALA A 102 -4.84 15.64 9.50
CA ALA A 102 -4.11 15.55 8.22
C ALA A 102 -5.06 15.23 7.07
N SER A 103 -4.81 15.79 5.90
CA SER A 103 -5.41 15.30 4.66
C SER A 103 -4.69 14.04 4.20
N VAL A 104 -5.41 13.10 3.60
CA VAL A 104 -4.85 11.85 3.06
C VAL A 104 -5.24 11.73 1.59
N SER A 105 -4.24 11.61 0.71
CA SER A 105 -4.42 11.33 -0.71
C SER A 105 -3.67 10.07 -1.09
N ALA A 106 -4.39 9.04 -1.47
CA ALA A 106 -3.82 7.82 -2.04
C ALA A 106 -3.90 7.89 -3.57
N VAL A 107 -2.75 7.80 -4.23
CA VAL A 107 -2.59 8.13 -5.65
C VAL A 107 -2.34 6.86 -6.46
N GLY A 108 -3.31 6.43 -7.24
CA GLY A 108 -3.24 5.23 -8.08
C GLY A 108 -2.08 5.24 -9.08
N ALA A 109 -1.70 4.08 -9.57
CA ALA A 109 -0.67 4.00 -10.61
C ALA A 109 -1.23 4.40 -11.97
N SER A 110 -0.43 5.11 -12.75
CA SER A 110 -0.75 5.45 -14.14
C SER A 110 -0.99 4.19 -14.95
N GLY A 111 -2.08 4.16 -15.72
CA GLY A 111 -2.48 3.01 -16.52
C GLY A 111 -3.13 1.85 -15.76
N HIS A 112 -3.38 1.98 -14.44
CA HIS A 112 -4.07 0.97 -13.61
C HIS A 112 -5.52 1.36 -13.26
N THR A 113 -6.11 2.24 -14.02
CA THR A 113 -7.49 2.70 -13.89
C THR A 113 -8.50 1.70 -14.47
N GLU A 114 -9.75 1.77 -14.05
CA GLU A 114 -10.82 0.91 -14.57
C GLU A 114 -11.03 1.12 -16.09
N LYS A 115 -10.97 2.38 -16.55
CA LYS A 115 -11.11 2.74 -17.96
C LYS A 115 -9.75 3.01 -18.61
N ASN A 116 -9.60 2.62 -19.88
CA ASN A 116 -8.39 2.86 -20.66
C ASN A 116 -8.30 4.30 -21.17
N TRP A 117 -8.06 5.24 -20.28
CA TRP A 117 -7.91 6.66 -20.62
C TRP A 117 -6.66 6.94 -21.45
N GLU A 118 -5.62 6.15 -21.26
CA GLU A 118 -4.30 6.35 -21.84
C GLU A 118 -4.09 5.59 -23.16
N HIS A 119 -5.18 5.06 -23.75
CA HIS A 119 -5.18 4.36 -25.04
C HIS A 119 -4.10 3.27 -25.18
N GLY A 120 -3.81 2.57 -24.07
CA GLY A 120 -2.84 1.47 -24.02
C GLY A 120 -1.39 1.90 -23.86
N LYS A 121 -1.11 3.16 -23.52
CA LYS A 121 0.23 3.60 -23.10
C LYS A 121 0.72 2.76 -21.91
N LEU A 122 2.00 2.45 -21.88
CA LEU A 122 2.66 1.71 -20.81
C LEU A 122 3.51 2.68 -19.99
N TYR A 123 3.51 2.49 -18.68
CA TYR A 123 4.24 3.33 -17.74
C TYR A 123 5.29 2.52 -16.98
N SER A 124 6.54 2.92 -17.09
CA SER A 124 7.66 2.36 -16.34
C SER A 124 7.65 2.81 -14.88
N LEU A 125 8.44 2.15 -14.03
CA LEU A 125 8.67 2.57 -12.64
C LEU A 125 9.12 4.04 -12.57
N GLN A 126 10.01 4.48 -13.47
CA GLN A 126 10.47 5.86 -13.50
C GLN A 126 9.33 6.84 -13.80
N GLU A 127 8.48 6.55 -14.79
CA GLU A 127 7.31 7.38 -15.10
C GLU A 127 6.30 7.39 -13.95
N GLN A 128 6.17 6.30 -13.17
CA GLN A 128 5.35 6.29 -11.95
C GLN A 128 5.91 7.23 -10.87
N ILE A 129 7.23 7.29 -10.69
CA ILE A 129 7.88 8.22 -9.76
C ILE A 129 7.62 9.66 -10.19
N ASP A 130 7.90 9.98 -11.46
CA ASP A 130 7.72 11.32 -12.02
C ASP A 130 6.26 11.78 -11.90
N HIS A 131 5.32 10.87 -12.16
CA HIS A 131 3.89 11.12 -12.02
C HIS A 131 3.48 11.46 -10.57
N LYS A 132 4.02 10.80 -9.55
CA LYS A 132 3.69 11.09 -8.14
C LYS A 132 4.23 12.45 -7.71
N ILE A 133 5.39 12.85 -8.21
CA ILE A 133 5.96 14.17 -7.97
C ILE A 133 5.12 15.25 -8.65
N GLU A 134 4.72 15.00 -9.90
CA GLU A 134 3.87 15.93 -10.65
C GLU A 134 2.48 16.07 -10.01
N PHE A 135 1.93 14.99 -9.45
CA PHE A 135 0.68 15.04 -8.67
C PHE A 135 0.77 16.09 -7.53
N ILE A 136 1.86 16.10 -6.76
CA ILE A 136 2.03 17.04 -5.65
C ILE A 136 2.06 18.49 -6.16
N LYS A 137 2.69 18.74 -7.30
CA LYS A 137 2.76 20.07 -7.92
C LYS A 137 1.40 20.51 -8.45
N VAL A 138 0.74 19.66 -9.26
CA VAL A 138 -0.57 19.95 -9.87
C VAL A 138 -1.66 20.18 -8.81
N GLN A 139 -1.61 19.44 -7.69
CA GLN A 139 -2.55 19.63 -6.59
C GLN A 139 -2.18 20.81 -5.68
N ASN A 140 -1.07 21.48 -5.95
CA ASN A 140 -0.54 22.61 -5.16
C ASN A 140 -0.53 22.30 -3.64
N ILE A 141 0.01 21.12 -3.27
CA ILE A 141 0.07 20.70 -1.88
C ILE A 141 1.21 21.47 -1.21
N GLU A 142 0.86 22.47 -0.40
CA GLU A 142 1.83 23.31 0.30
C GLU A 142 2.19 22.77 1.69
N ALA A 143 1.27 22.04 2.33
CA ALA A 143 1.49 21.42 3.64
C ALA A 143 2.68 20.46 3.64
N PRO A 144 3.41 20.31 4.76
CA PRO A 144 4.45 19.31 4.91
C PRO A 144 3.94 17.90 4.56
N LEU A 145 4.75 17.09 3.90
CA LEU A 145 4.36 15.78 3.39
C LEU A 145 4.83 14.66 4.31
N VAL A 146 3.93 13.72 4.56
CA VAL A 146 4.25 12.37 5.02
C VAL A 146 4.04 11.42 3.84
N LEU A 147 5.11 10.85 3.34
CA LEU A 147 5.09 9.89 2.24
C LEU A 147 4.89 8.49 2.80
N VAL A 148 3.91 7.76 2.31
CA VAL A 148 3.65 6.37 2.71
C VAL A 148 3.60 5.51 1.47
N GLY A 149 4.44 4.49 1.39
CA GLY A 149 4.50 3.59 0.25
C GLY A 149 4.27 2.14 0.64
N HIS A 150 3.55 1.38 -0.17
CA HIS A 150 3.37 -0.06 -0.01
C HIS A 150 4.15 -0.83 -1.07
N SER A 151 4.88 -1.90 -0.68
CA SER A 151 5.62 -2.74 -1.63
C SER A 151 6.60 -1.90 -2.47
N ILE A 152 6.52 -1.95 -3.81
CA ILE A 152 7.27 -1.07 -4.71
C ILE A 152 6.95 0.42 -4.49
N GLY A 153 5.77 0.74 -3.99
CA GLY A 153 5.43 2.10 -3.56
C GLY A 153 6.35 2.64 -2.48
N SER A 154 7.00 1.79 -1.67
CA SER A 154 8.02 2.18 -0.70
C SER A 154 9.28 2.71 -1.40
N TYR A 155 9.71 2.06 -2.48
CA TYR A 155 10.79 2.54 -3.32
C TYR A 155 10.43 3.88 -3.98
N ILE A 156 9.21 3.98 -4.53
CA ILE A 156 8.71 5.25 -5.12
C ILE A 156 8.69 6.36 -4.06
N ALA A 157 8.24 6.09 -2.84
CA ALA A 157 8.21 7.06 -1.75
C ALA A 157 9.62 7.53 -1.33
N LEU A 158 10.61 6.64 -1.33
CA LEU A 158 12.02 7.03 -1.12
C LEU A 158 12.56 7.94 -2.23
N GLU A 159 12.23 7.64 -3.49
CA GLU A 159 12.60 8.51 -4.61
C GLU A 159 11.87 9.87 -4.57
N MET A 160 10.63 9.91 -4.07
CA MET A 160 9.92 11.15 -3.80
C MET A 160 10.60 11.95 -2.67
N LEU A 161 11.01 11.30 -1.58
CA LEU A 161 11.78 11.93 -0.49
C LEU A 161 13.07 12.56 -1.02
N ARG A 162 13.80 11.84 -1.90
CA ARG A 162 15.02 12.33 -2.55
C ARG A 162 14.80 13.62 -3.34
N ARG A 163 13.69 13.70 -4.06
CA ARG A 163 13.39 14.82 -4.97
C ARG A 163 12.60 15.97 -4.33
N LEU A 164 12.07 15.74 -3.14
CA LEU A 164 11.27 16.70 -2.38
C LEU A 164 11.77 16.85 -0.92
N PRO A 165 13.11 17.00 -0.69
CA PRO A 165 13.70 16.90 0.64
C PRO A 165 13.15 17.97 1.62
N GLU A 166 12.80 19.16 1.11
CA GLU A 166 12.26 20.27 1.91
C GLU A 166 10.78 20.10 2.27
N LYS A 167 10.02 19.38 1.43
CA LYS A 167 8.58 19.13 1.66
C LYS A 167 8.31 17.86 2.44
N ALA A 168 9.10 16.80 2.19
CA ALA A 168 8.92 15.50 2.80
C ALA A 168 9.55 15.46 4.18
N MET A 169 8.69 15.49 5.20
CA MET A 169 9.10 15.44 6.61
C MET A 169 9.30 14.00 7.12
N TYR A 170 8.60 13.02 6.54
CA TYR A 170 8.67 11.62 6.93
C TYR A 170 8.31 10.69 5.76
N CYS A 171 8.97 9.54 5.68
CA CYS A 171 8.75 8.52 4.66
C CYS A 171 8.58 7.15 5.34
N ILE A 172 7.45 6.50 5.12
CA ILE A 172 7.11 5.21 5.73
C ILE A 172 6.91 4.17 4.63
N GLY A 173 7.73 3.14 4.63
CA GLY A 173 7.56 1.99 3.73
C GLY A 173 6.88 0.82 4.42
N LEU A 174 5.83 0.30 3.79
CA LEU A 174 5.02 -0.82 4.26
C LEU A 174 5.32 -2.05 3.41
N TYR A 175 5.74 -3.15 4.06
CA TYR A 175 6.12 -4.38 3.36
C TYR A 175 7.04 -4.06 2.17
N PRO A 176 8.16 -3.34 2.41
CA PRO A 176 8.89 -2.64 1.38
C PRO A 176 9.58 -3.61 0.42
N PHE A 177 9.41 -3.39 -0.89
CA PHE A 177 10.12 -4.10 -1.94
C PHE A 177 11.25 -3.19 -2.45
N LEU A 178 12.46 -3.37 -1.91
CA LEU A 178 13.63 -2.50 -2.15
C LEU A 178 14.74 -3.17 -2.93
N ALA A 179 14.77 -4.51 -2.96
CA ALA A 179 15.74 -5.30 -3.72
C ALA A 179 15.15 -6.66 -4.07
N LEU A 180 15.71 -7.33 -5.07
CA LEU A 180 15.32 -8.67 -5.45
C LEU A 180 15.78 -9.70 -4.42
N ASN A 181 14.90 -10.63 -4.09
CA ASN A 181 15.26 -11.84 -3.34
C ASN A 181 15.66 -12.95 -4.32
N LEU A 182 16.96 -13.07 -4.61
CA LEU A 182 17.50 -14.04 -5.55
C LEU A 182 17.26 -15.49 -5.13
N GLN A 183 16.94 -15.77 -3.86
CA GLN A 183 16.63 -17.09 -3.35
C GLN A 183 15.14 -17.43 -3.50
N SER A 184 14.29 -16.46 -3.83
CA SER A 184 12.85 -16.65 -3.99
C SER A 184 12.51 -17.35 -5.31
N LYS A 185 12.12 -18.62 -5.22
CA LYS A 185 11.61 -19.38 -6.39
C LYS A 185 10.41 -18.66 -7.04
N LYS A 186 9.62 -17.94 -6.26
CA LYS A 186 8.44 -17.21 -6.74
C LYS A 186 8.83 -16.00 -7.57
N GLN A 187 9.77 -15.19 -7.07
CA GLN A 187 10.31 -14.07 -7.85
C GLN A 187 10.99 -14.58 -9.13
N ALA A 188 11.72 -15.70 -9.08
CA ALA A 188 12.32 -16.29 -10.27
C ALA A 188 11.30 -16.69 -11.36
N VAL A 189 10.12 -17.20 -10.97
CA VAL A 189 9.02 -17.50 -11.92
C VAL A 189 8.45 -16.20 -12.49
N ILE A 190 8.22 -15.20 -11.66
CA ILE A 190 7.70 -13.90 -12.09
C ILE A 190 8.66 -13.24 -13.08
N VAL A 191 9.97 -13.26 -12.81
CA VAL A 191 11.01 -12.75 -13.74
C VAL A 191 10.87 -13.39 -15.12
N LYS A 192 10.72 -14.72 -15.21
CA LYS A 192 10.55 -15.42 -16.50
C LYS A 192 9.33 -14.92 -17.27
N VAL A 193 8.22 -14.66 -16.57
CA VAL A 193 6.99 -14.15 -17.18
C VAL A 193 7.18 -12.72 -17.68
N ILE A 194 7.65 -11.82 -16.83
CA ILE A 194 7.74 -10.38 -17.15
C ILE A 194 8.84 -10.05 -18.16
N MET A 195 9.93 -10.84 -18.20
CA MET A 195 11.00 -10.66 -19.18
C MET A 195 10.67 -11.27 -20.55
N SER A 196 9.78 -12.24 -20.61
CA SER A 196 9.34 -12.84 -21.87
C SER A 196 8.14 -12.09 -22.45
N ARG A 197 8.31 -11.49 -23.63
CA ARG A 197 7.20 -10.83 -24.35
C ARG A 197 6.05 -11.79 -24.63
N VAL A 198 6.36 -13.03 -25.01
CA VAL A 198 5.35 -14.06 -25.31
C VAL A 198 4.57 -14.41 -24.07
N LEU A 199 5.24 -14.74 -22.97
CA LEU A 199 4.57 -15.12 -21.72
C LEU A 199 3.75 -13.97 -21.14
N SER A 200 4.29 -12.73 -21.15
CA SER A 200 3.55 -11.54 -20.72
C SER A 200 2.28 -11.34 -21.57
N THR A 201 2.37 -11.50 -22.87
CA THR A 201 1.21 -11.37 -23.77
C THR A 201 0.18 -12.47 -23.49
N MET A 202 0.61 -13.71 -23.33
CA MET A 202 -0.29 -14.83 -23.00
C MET A 202 -1.01 -14.61 -21.67
N VAL A 203 -0.28 -14.19 -20.63
CA VAL A 203 -0.87 -13.86 -19.32
C VAL A 203 -1.87 -12.71 -19.46
N THR A 204 -1.51 -11.66 -20.21
CA THR A 204 -2.40 -10.52 -20.45
C THR A 204 -3.70 -10.96 -21.13
N LEU A 205 -3.61 -11.71 -22.22
CA LEU A 205 -4.78 -12.17 -22.95
C LEU A 205 -5.65 -13.12 -22.12
N PHE A 206 -5.02 -14.02 -21.39
CA PHE A 206 -5.73 -14.94 -20.48
C PHE A 206 -6.50 -14.16 -19.40
N VAL A 207 -5.87 -13.23 -18.69
CA VAL A 207 -6.53 -12.46 -17.64
C VAL A 207 -7.60 -11.53 -18.22
N ALA A 208 -7.33 -10.89 -19.35
CA ALA A 208 -8.30 -10.05 -20.04
C ALA A 208 -9.52 -10.84 -20.54
N SER A 209 -9.35 -12.11 -20.91
CA SER A 209 -10.47 -12.98 -21.32
C SER A 209 -11.46 -13.25 -20.19
N LEU A 210 -11.04 -13.16 -18.92
CA LEU A 210 -11.92 -13.28 -17.77
C LEU A 210 -13.02 -12.22 -17.75
N ARG A 211 -12.78 -11.05 -18.37
CA ARG A 211 -13.79 -10.00 -18.51
C ARG A 211 -15.03 -10.43 -19.32
N LEU A 212 -14.92 -11.46 -20.14
CA LEU A 212 -16.05 -12.02 -20.89
C LEU A 212 -17.02 -12.80 -20.01
N LEU A 213 -16.61 -13.13 -18.77
CA LEU A 213 -17.45 -13.81 -17.81
C LEU A 213 -18.44 -12.83 -17.14
N PRO A 214 -19.65 -13.29 -16.78
CA PRO A 214 -20.55 -12.49 -15.97
C PRO A 214 -19.91 -12.06 -14.66
N ARG A 215 -20.23 -10.86 -14.17
CA ARG A 215 -19.65 -10.28 -12.95
C ARG A 215 -19.77 -11.19 -11.72
N GLN A 216 -20.91 -11.92 -11.61
CA GLN A 216 -21.13 -12.90 -10.54
C GLN A 216 -20.09 -14.04 -10.58
N VAL A 217 -19.73 -14.51 -11.77
CA VAL A 217 -18.74 -15.58 -11.95
C VAL A 217 -17.33 -15.05 -11.61
N LEU A 218 -16.99 -13.84 -12.05
CA LEU A 218 -15.73 -13.18 -11.65
C LEU A 218 -15.64 -13.03 -10.14
N ARG A 219 -16.73 -12.62 -9.50
CA ARG A 219 -16.83 -12.49 -8.06
C ARG A 219 -16.59 -13.83 -7.37
N LEU A 220 -17.25 -14.88 -7.81
CA LEU A 220 -17.06 -16.23 -7.29
C LEU A 220 -15.62 -16.72 -7.46
N ILE A 221 -15.00 -16.49 -8.64
CA ILE A 221 -13.60 -16.83 -8.88
C ILE A 221 -12.69 -16.08 -7.91
N SER A 222 -12.96 -14.78 -7.66
CA SER A 222 -12.20 -13.96 -6.71
C SER A 222 -12.33 -14.51 -5.28
N GLU A 223 -13.53 -14.86 -4.84
CA GLU A 223 -13.78 -15.41 -3.50
C GLU A 223 -13.13 -16.80 -3.30
N LEU A 224 -13.25 -17.67 -4.29
CA LEU A 224 -12.60 -19.00 -4.25
C LEU A 224 -11.08 -18.92 -4.32
N SER A 225 -10.54 -17.93 -5.02
CA SER A 225 -9.10 -17.78 -5.19
C SER A 225 -8.42 -17.12 -4.00
N ASN A 226 -9.05 -16.14 -3.38
CA ASN A 226 -8.44 -15.27 -2.36
C ASN A 226 -8.97 -15.54 -0.94
N GLY A 227 -10.02 -16.34 -0.84
CA GLY A 227 -10.64 -16.72 0.43
C GLY A 227 -11.65 -15.67 0.93
N LYS A 228 -12.42 -16.08 1.95
CA LYS A 228 -13.49 -15.27 2.55
C LYS A 228 -12.97 -14.12 3.44
N SER A 229 -11.66 -14.03 3.66
CA SER A 229 -11.05 -12.98 4.49
C SER A 229 -10.92 -11.62 3.77
N TRP A 230 -11.02 -11.62 2.43
CA TRP A 230 -10.96 -10.38 1.66
C TRP A 230 -12.20 -9.52 1.86
N SER A 231 -12.01 -8.20 1.93
CA SER A 231 -13.11 -7.25 2.02
C SER A 231 -13.93 -7.21 0.72
N ASN A 232 -15.18 -6.76 0.83
CA ASN A 232 -16.02 -6.57 -0.36
C ASN A 232 -15.39 -5.61 -1.37
N THR A 233 -14.77 -4.54 -0.88
CA THR A 233 -14.07 -3.54 -1.71
C THR A 233 -12.90 -4.18 -2.46
N ALA A 234 -12.13 -5.05 -1.80
CA ALA A 234 -11.02 -5.75 -2.45
C ALA A 234 -11.49 -6.71 -3.56
N HIS A 235 -12.56 -7.47 -3.32
CA HIS A 235 -13.16 -8.29 -4.37
C HIS A 235 -13.68 -7.47 -5.54
N GLU A 236 -14.32 -6.33 -5.26
CA GLU A 236 -14.82 -5.40 -6.27
C GLU A 236 -13.67 -4.83 -7.12
N ALA A 237 -12.62 -4.33 -6.48
CA ALA A 237 -11.42 -3.82 -7.16
C ALA A 237 -10.76 -4.90 -8.03
N CYS A 238 -10.70 -6.15 -7.53
CA CYS A 238 -10.19 -7.29 -8.27
C CYS A 238 -11.02 -7.58 -9.54
N CYS A 239 -12.34 -7.50 -9.46
CA CYS A 239 -13.23 -7.82 -10.57
C CYS A 239 -13.33 -6.68 -11.60
N SER A 240 -13.22 -5.41 -11.19
CA SER A 240 -13.40 -4.25 -12.06
C SER A 240 -12.13 -3.83 -12.79
N HIS A 241 -10.97 -3.85 -12.11
CA HIS A 241 -9.71 -3.31 -12.65
C HIS A 241 -8.79 -4.39 -13.22
N LEU A 242 -8.56 -5.51 -12.51
CA LEU A 242 -7.55 -6.47 -12.92
C LEU A 242 -7.85 -7.19 -14.24
N PRO A 243 -9.12 -7.49 -14.64
CA PRO A 243 -9.40 -8.11 -15.92
C PRO A 243 -9.30 -7.13 -17.11
N GLN A 244 -8.98 -5.85 -16.88
CA GLN A 244 -8.79 -4.89 -17.97
C GLN A 244 -7.47 -5.17 -18.69
N TYR A 245 -7.53 -5.28 -20.02
CA TYR A 245 -6.35 -5.56 -20.85
C TYR A 245 -5.22 -4.54 -20.64
N HIS A 246 -5.56 -3.24 -20.62
CA HIS A 246 -4.58 -2.19 -20.40
C HIS A 246 -3.97 -2.22 -19.00
N THR A 247 -4.76 -2.54 -17.97
CA THR A 247 -4.28 -2.65 -16.59
C THR A 247 -3.26 -3.77 -16.45
N ILE A 248 -3.57 -4.98 -16.95
CA ILE A 248 -2.62 -6.11 -16.87
C ILE A 248 -1.34 -5.84 -17.64
N ARG A 249 -1.44 -5.24 -18.83
CA ARG A 249 -0.24 -4.84 -19.59
C ARG A 249 0.63 -3.88 -18.81
N ASN A 250 0.02 -2.88 -18.15
CA ASN A 250 0.76 -1.92 -17.33
C ASN A 250 1.35 -2.59 -16.08
N VAL A 251 0.60 -3.45 -15.38
CA VAL A 251 1.09 -4.24 -14.23
C VAL A 251 2.34 -5.03 -14.60
N LEU A 252 2.32 -5.77 -15.71
CA LEU A 252 3.46 -6.59 -16.14
C LEU A 252 4.62 -5.75 -16.66
N TYR A 253 4.35 -4.65 -17.36
CA TYR A 253 5.39 -3.73 -17.84
C TYR A 253 6.06 -2.99 -16.69
N MET A 254 5.28 -2.46 -15.76
CA MET A 254 5.79 -1.83 -14.54
C MET A 254 6.64 -2.83 -13.75
N ALA A 255 6.14 -4.06 -13.51
CA ALA A 255 6.90 -5.11 -12.83
C ALA A 255 8.23 -5.41 -13.52
N ARG A 256 8.28 -5.45 -14.85
CA ARG A 256 9.53 -5.62 -15.60
C ARG A 256 10.55 -4.52 -15.28
N THR A 257 10.11 -3.27 -15.26
CA THR A 257 11.02 -2.13 -14.96
C THR A 257 11.40 -2.06 -13.49
N GLU A 258 10.51 -2.48 -12.58
CA GLU A 258 10.81 -2.67 -11.14
C GLU A 258 11.93 -3.69 -10.96
N PHE A 259 11.78 -4.88 -11.53
CA PHE A 259 12.77 -5.94 -11.36
C PHE A 259 14.14 -5.58 -11.98
N ILE A 260 14.15 -4.84 -13.08
CA ILE A 260 15.41 -4.30 -13.65
C ILE A 260 16.03 -3.33 -12.63
N LYS A 261 15.25 -2.38 -12.08
CA LYS A 261 15.79 -1.39 -11.15
C LYS A 261 16.22 -2.01 -9.83
N LEU A 262 15.39 -2.89 -9.25
CA LEU A 262 15.68 -3.53 -7.97
C LEU A 262 16.71 -4.66 -8.03
N SER A 263 17.26 -4.97 -9.22
CA SER A 263 18.46 -5.81 -9.34
C SER A 263 19.75 -5.06 -8.95
N GLU A 264 19.68 -3.74 -8.88
CA GLU A 264 20.77 -2.89 -8.37
C GLU A 264 20.77 -2.92 -6.83
N THR A 265 21.91 -2.63 -6.22
CA THR A 265 22.03 -2.46 -4.77
C THR A 265 21.23 -1.23 -4.33
N PRO A 266 20.44 -1.31 -3.22
CA PRO A 266 19.78 -0.14 -2.66
C PRO A 266 20.79 0.98 -2.34
N ASP A 267 20.37 2.22 -2.49
CA ASP A 267 21.18 3.38 -2.18
C ASP A 267 21.27 3.58 -0.66
N TRP A 268 22.21 2.86 -0.06
CA TRP A 268 22.43 2.89 1.39
C TRP A 268 22.96 4.25 1.89
N GLU A 269 23.70 4.99 1.05
CA GLU A 269 24.20 6.32 1.39
C GLU A 269 23.04 7.29 1.60
N PHE A 270 22.14 7.39 0.62
CA PHE A 270 20.93 8.18 0.75
C PHE A 270 20.08 7.78 1.96
N MET A 271 19.92 6.48 2.21
CA MET A 271 19.14 6.00 3.36
C MET A 271 19.80 6.39 4.69
N ARG A 272 21.14 6.34 4.82
CA ARG A 272 21.86 6.79 6.02
C ARG A 272 21.73 8.28 6.25
N GLU A 273 21.86 9.09 5.19
CA GLU A 273 21.72 10.53 5.28
C GLU A 273 20.32 10.98 5.72
N ASN A 274 19.31 10.19 5.37
CA ASN A 274 17.90 10.48 5.65
C ASN A 274 17.27 9.56 6.70
N GLN A 275 18.08 8.79 7.45
CA GLN A 275 17.60 7.74 8.37
C GLN A 275 16.56 8.23 9.38
N GLU A 276 16.69 9.47 9.86
CA GLU A 276 15.75 10.08 10.79
C GLU A 276 14.38 10.36 10.15
N LYS A 277 14.32 10.46 8.82
CA LYS A 277 13.08 10.68 8.06
C LYS A 277 12.46 9.38 7.54
N ILE A 278 13.09 8.22 7.73
CA ILE A 278 12.64 6.94 7.13
C ILE A 278 12.20 5.97 8.21
N SER A 279 11.15 5.22 7.93
CA SER A 279 10.77 4.05 8.71
C SER A 279 10.19 2.94 7.83
N PHE A 280 10.38 1.68 8.24
CA PHE A 280 9.85 0.52 7.53
C PHE A 280 9.08 -0.43 8.45
N LEU A 281 7.97 -0.97 7.92
CA LEU A 281 7.21 -2.06 8.50
C LEU A 281 7.36 -3.30 7.62
N TYR A 282 7.95 -4.37 8.16
CA TYR A 282 8.14 -5.66 7.48
C TYR A 282 7.13 -6.68 7.98
N GLY A 283 6.73 -7.62 7.13
CA GLY A 283 5.96 -8.80 7.50
C GLY A 283 6.86 -10.00 7.81
N ILE A 284 6.38 -10.95 8.65
CA ILE A 284 7.16 -12.14 9.02
C ILE A 284 7.40 -13.05 7.80
N ASP A 285 6.34 -13.34 7.03
CA ASP A 285 6.37 -14.30 5.91
C ASP A 285 6.29 -13.60 4.53
N ASP A 286 6.83 -12.39 4.44
CA ASP A 286 6.80 -11.61 3.21
C ASP A 286 7.96 -11.99 2.29
N HIS A 287 7.64 -12.55 1.13
CA HIS A 287 8.64 -12.92 0.13
C HIS A 287 9.08 -11.75 -0.78
N TRP A 288 8.39 -10.61 -0.74
CA TRP A 288 8.77 -9.38 -1.44
C TRP A 288 9.76 -8.55 -0.63
N GLY A 289 9.45 -8.36 0.66
CA GLY A 289 10.30 -7.70 1.65
C GLY A 289 10.69 -8.67 2.77
N PRO A 290 11.55 -9.67 2.53
CA PRO A 290 11.87 -10.68 3.52
C PRO A 290 12.63 -10.10 4.72
N LEU A 291 12.59 -10.81 5.87
CA LEU A 291 13.32 -10.37 7.09
C LEU A 291 14.82 -10.24 6.89
N GLN A 292 15.42 -10.91 5.90
CA GLN A 292 16.81 -10.68 5.51
C GLN A 292 17.05 -9.23 5.05
N MET A 293 16.06 -8.62 4.38
CA MET A 293 16.15 -7.20 4.01
C MET A 293 16.00 -6.29 5.23
N PHE A 294 15.17 -6.65 6.21
CA PHE A 294 15.09 -5.97 7.50
C PHE A 294 16.46 -5.96 8.20
N GLU A 295 17.13 -7.12 8.26
CA GLU A 295 18.46 -7.24 8.85
C GLU A 295 19.50 -6.42 8.06
N GLU A 296 19.42 -6.43 6.74
CA GLU A 296 20.32 -5.65 5.88
C GLU A 296 20.12 -4.14 6.10
N VAL A 297 18.89 -3.63 6.13
CA VAL A 297 18.62 -2.22 6.43
C VAL A 297 19.11 -1.85 7.82
N SER A 298 18.87 -2.70 8.84
CA SER A 298 19.35 -2.48 10.20
C SER A 298 20.86 -2.35 10.29
N ARG A 299 21.58 -3.12 9.46
CA ARG A 299 23.06 -3.09 9.40
C ARG A 299 23.59 -1.90 8.62
N GLN A 300 22.96 -1.55 7.49
CA GLN A 300 23.44 -0.51 6.56
C GLN A 300 23.03 0.90 6.98
N ALA A 301 21.89 1.06 7.65
CA ALA A 301 21.32 2.34 8.06
C ALA A 301 20.61 2.20 9.43
N SER A 302 21.38 2.03 10.49
CA SER A 302 20.91 1.66 11.84
C SER A 302 20.00 2.68 12.52
N GLY A 303 19.95 3.92 12.03
CA GLY A 303 19.05 4.96 12.55
C GLY A 303 17.65 4.92 11.93
N ILE A 304 17.39 4.07 10.92
CA ILE A 304 16.05 3.89 10.37
C ILE A 304 15.17 3.17 11.40
N ALA A 305 13.98 3.71 11.65
CA ALA A 305 13.01 3.07 12.53
C ALA A 305 12.41 1.82 11.85
N LEU A 306 12.69 0.64 12.37
CA LEU A 306 12.25 -0.64 11.82
C LEU A 306 11.22 -1.31 12.74
N SER A 307 10.18 -1.87 12.16
CA SER A 307 9.16 -2.65 12.86
C SER A 307 8.78 -3.89 12.07
N ILE A 308 8.29 -4.91 12.80
CA ILE A 308 7.83 -6.18 12.22
C ILE A 308 6.36 -6.36 12.60
N GLU A 309 5.52 -6.58 11.61
CA GLU A 309 4.13 -6.99 11.77
C GLU A 309 4.09 -8.45 12.26
N ARG A 310 3.41 -8.70 13.39
CA ARG A 310 3.37 -10.01 14.07
C ARG A 310 1.96 -10.55 14.29
N GLU A 311 0.93 -9.80 13.86
CA GLU A 311 -0.48 -10.19 14.01
C GLU A 311 -0.97 -11.13 12.89
N GLY A 312 -0.08 -11.44 11.93
CA GLY A 312 -0.37 -12.36 10.82
C GLY A 312 -1.03 -11.69 9.61
N HIS A 313 -0.94 -10.37 9.50
CA HIS A 313 -1.35 -9.69 8.27
C HIS A 313 -0.31 -9.91 7.18
N THR A 314 -0.80 -10.15 5.97
CA THR A 314 0.06 -10.50 4.83
C THR A 314 0.53 -9.27 4.07
N HIS A 315 1.43 -9.48 3.09
CA HIS A 315 1.81 -8.43 2.14
C HIS A 315 0.61 -7.71 1.53
N GLY A 316 -0.48 -8.44 1.26
CA GLY A 316 -1.75 -7.90 0.77
C GLY A 316 -2.66 -7.35 1.89
N PHE A 317 -2.15 -6.70 2.92
CA PHE A 317 -2.90 -6.21 4.08
C PHE A 317 -4.14 -5.39 3.70
N CYS A 318 -4.07 -4.65 2.59
CA CYS A 318 -5.15 -3.81 2.06
C CYS A 318 -6.35 -4.62 1.51
N CYS A 319 -6.19 -5.92 1.31
CA CYS A 319 -7.28 -6.77 0.86
C CYS A 319 -8.19 -7.23 2.00
N THR A 320 -7.79 -7.03 3.25
CA THR A 320 -8.59 -7.38 4.43
C THR A 320 -8.88 -6.15 5.28
N GLU A 321 -10.07 -6.09 5.86
CA GLU A 321 -10.44 -4.98 6.74
C GLU A 321 -9.54 -4.94 7.99
N ALA A 322 -9.28 -6.10 8.61
CA ALA A 322 -8.41 -6.20 9.79
C ALA A 322 -7.00 -5.69 9.50
N GLY A 323 -6.38 -6.12 8.39
CA GLY A 323 -5.05 -5.67 7.99
C GLY A 323 -5.02 -4.17 7.69
N SER A 324 -6.02 -3.66 6.96
CA SER A 324 -6.16 -2.24 6.66
C SER A 324 -6.22 -1.39 7.93
N ILE A 325 -7.05 -1.78 8.91
CA ILE A 325 -7.20 -1.07 10.18
C ILE A 325 -5.92 -1.13 11.01
N TRP A 326 -5.30 -2.30 11.13
CA TRP A 326 -4.10 -2.49 11.94
C TRP A 326 -2.93 -1.66 11.38
N VAL A 327 -2.66 -1.76 10.09
CA VAL A 327 -1.58 -1.01 9.43
C VAL A 327 -1.82 0.50 9.53
N ALA A 328 -3.06 0.96 9.34
CA ALA A 328 -3.43 2.36 9.48
C ALA A 328 -3.15 2.90 10.89
N ARG A 329 -3.50 2.15 11.95
CA ARG A 329 -3.21 2.51 13.34
C ARG A 329 -1.72 2.54 13.62
N HIS A 330 -0.97 1.57 13.10
CA HIS A 330 0.48 1.51 13.24
C HIS A 330 1.15 2.75 12.63
N ILE A 331 0.78 3.11 11.40
CA ILE A 331 1.29 4.32 10.73
C ILE A 331 0.93 5.58 11.50
N ALA A 332 -0.33 5.72 11.94
CA ALA A 332 -0.76 6.88 12.72
C ALA A 332 0.05 7.03 14.00
N SER A 333 0.41 5.91 14.66
CA SER A 333 1.30 5.93 15.83
C SER A 333 2.71 6.41 15.48
N LEU A 334 3.30 5.91 14.39
CA LEU A 334 4.62 6.34 13.92
C LEU A 334 4.64 7.85 13.62
N ILE A 335 3.62 8.35 12.91
CA ILE A 335 3.50 9.77 12.59
C ILE A 335 3.37 10.61 13.86
N LYS A 336 2.48 10.25 14.78
CA LYS A 336 2.29 10.97 16.04
C LYS A 336 3.57 11.02 16.87
N ASN A 337 4.28 9.90 16.98
CA ASN A 337 5.56 9.81 17.71
C ASN A 337 6.65 10.69 17.04
N LYS A 338 6.64 10.80 15.71
CA LYS A 338 7.59 11.64 14.96
C LYS A 338 7.29 13.14 15.17
N LEU A 339 6.00 13.52 15.20
CA LEU A 339 5.58 14.90 15.39
C LEU A 339 5.71 15.39 16.84
N ALA A 340 5.79 14.48 17.81
CA ALA A 340 5.95 14.80 19.24
C ALA A 340 7.42 15.05 19.66
N ARG A 341 8.36 14.75 18.78
CA ARG A 341 9.82 14.97 18.95
C ARG A 341 10.25 16.33 18.38
#